data_16ba1c4623c4c100d3ba5b784d3ea28f
#
_entry.id   16ba1c4623c4c100d3ba5b784d3ea28f
#
_cell.length_a   1.000
_cell.length_b   1.000
_cell.length_c   1.000
_cell.angle_alpha   90.00
_cell.angle_beta   90.00
_cell.angle_gamma   90.00
#
_symmetry.space_group_name_H-M   'P 1'
#
loop_
_entity.id
_entity.type
_entity.pdbx_description
1 polymer ?
#
loop_
_entity_poly.entity_id
_entity_poly.type
_entity_poly.pdbx_seq_one_letter_code
_entity_poly.pdbx_strand_id
1 'polypeptide(L)'
;MSKLAPAKPFLLLFYGFPGSGKTYFSRQLADHVQVAHVQADRIRYELFEEPRYDKQENTVVLQIVNYMVEEFLQAGVSVVYDMGAIRLAQRRMLRDLARKTGAEPILLWQQIDAESALARVMKRDRRKADDRYALQPDYTTFQRIAGGMQNPQTSEDYIVISGKHVFNTQFNALLRHFYQKGILHSDQQVAKVAKPGLVNLIPNPNAGRVDMSRRNITIR
;
A
#
# COMPACT_ATOMS: atom_id res chain seq x y z
N MET A 1 9.28 3.17 19.67
CA MET A 1 8.11 2.28 19.83
C MET A 1 8.49 0.91 19.29
N SER A 2 8.12 -0.19 19.96
CA SER A 2 8.32 -1.53 19.41
C SER A 2 7.41 -1.73 18.19
N LYS A 3 7.96 -2.27 17.10
CA LYS A 3 7.18 -2.64 15.91
C LYS A 3 6.31 -3.85 16.21
N LEU A 4 5.14 -3.93 15.58
CA LEU A 4 4.29 -5.11 15.62
C LEU A 4 5.02 -6.29 14.95
N ALA A 5 5.12 -7.42 15.64
CA ALA A 5 5.73 -8.64 15.11
C ALA A 5 4.64 -9.55 14.53
N PRO A 6 4.69 -9.90 13.23
CA PRO A 6 3.77 -10.87 12.65
C PRO A 6 3.94 -12.26 13.28
N ALA A 7 2.84 -12.94 13.57
CA ALA A 7 2.85 -14.31 14.10
C ALA A 7 3.13 -15.36 13.01
N LYS A 8 2.85 -15.02 11.76
CA LYS A 8 3.24 -15.77 10.57
C LYS A 8 3.74 -14.83 9.47
N PRO A 9 4.68 -15.25 8.62
CA PRO A 9 5.17 -14.41 7.55
C PRO A 9 4.08 -14.08 6.53
N PHE A 10 4.19 -12.91 5.90
CA PHE A 10 3.31 -12.50 4.81
C PHE A 10 4.08 -11.81 3.69
N LEU A 11 3.51 -11.84 2.49
CA LEU A 11 3.94 -11.07 1.33
C LEU A 11 2.86 -10.06 0.96
N LEU A 12 3.13 -8.76 1.17
CA LEU A 12 2.22 -7.69 0.79
C LEU A 12 2.55 -7.17 -0.60
N LEU A 13 1.60 -7.31 -1.52
CA LEU A 13 1.67 -6.83 -2.90
C LEU A 13 0.77 -5.61 -3.07
N PHE A 14 1.18 -4.69 -3.95
CA PHE A 14 0.38 -3.51 -4.27
C PHE A 14 -0.15 -3.54 -5.70
N TYR A 15 -1.41 -3.13 -5.84
CA TYR A 15 -2.02 -2.77 -7.11
C TYR A 15 -2.55 -1.33 -7.05
N GLY A 16 -2.32 -0.54 -8.09
CA GLY A 16 -2.76 0.86 -8.18
C GLY A 16 -1.85 1.68 -9.08
N PHE A 17 -2.35 2.81 -9.56
CA PHE A 17 -1.62 3.71 -10.45
C PHE A 17 -0.28 4.19 -9.89
N PRO A 18 0.71 4.55 -10.73
CA PRO A 18 1.78 5.44 -10.29
C PRO A 18 1.18 6.67 -9.61
N GLY A 19 1.71 7.09 -8.46
CA GLY A 19 1.13 8.21 -7.71
C GLY A 19 -0.02 7.84 -6.74
N SER A 20 -0.44 6.57 -6.67
CA SER A 20 -1.48 6.17 -5.70
C SER A 20 -1.02 6.19 -4.24
N GLY A 21 0.31 6.25 -3.97
CA GLY A 21 0.87 6.34 -2.62
C GLY A 21 1.46 5.03 -2.09
N LYS A 22 1.68 4.01 -2.93
CA LYS A 22 2.20 2.68 -2.55
C LYS A 22 3.48 2.78 -1.73
N THR A 23 4.50 3.45 -2.24
CA THR A 23 5.80 3.60 -1.57
C THR A 23 5.70 4.34 -0.25
N TYR A 24 4.89 5.41 -0.20
CA TYR A 24 4.61 6.10 1.06
C TYR A 24 4.01 5.15 2.10
N PHE A 25 2.97 4.39 1.70
CA PHE A 25 2.33 3.42 2.57
C PHE A 25 3.29 2.30 3.01
N SER A 26 4.08 1.75 2.07
CA SER A 26 5.08 0.70 2.34
C SER A 26 6.09 1.12 3.40
N ARG A 27 6.60 2.34 3.29
CA ARG A 27 7.58 2.90 4.22
C ARG A 27 6.98 3.11 5.60
N GLN A 28 5.81 3.75 5.67
CA GLN A 28 5.10 3.93 6.93
C GLN A 28 4.73 2.59 7.59
N LEU A 29 4.33 1.59 6.79
CA LEU A 29 4.07 0.24 7.30
C LEU A 29 5.33 -0.39 7.92
N ALA A 30 6.48 -0.27 7.24
CA ALA A 30 7.74 -0.80 7.75
C ALA A 30 8.23 -0.09 9.03
N ASP A 31 7.77 1.12 9.31
CA ASP A 31 8.02 1.81 10.57
C ASP A 31 7.19 1.23 11.74
N HIS A 32 6.03 0.62 11.44
CA HIS A 32 5.08 0.12 12.44
C HIS A 32 5.07 -1.39 12.60
N VAL A 33 5.47 -2.14 11.57
CA VAL A 33 5.45 -3.61 11.53
C VAL A 33 6.83 -4.15 11.22
N GLN A 34 7.22 -5.28 11.80
CA GLN A 34 8.47 -5.96 11.48
C GLN A 34 8.37 -6.63 10.11
N VAL A 35 8.87 -5.96 9.09
CA VAL A 35 8.86 -6.40 7.69
C VAL A 35 10.12 -5.97 6.95
N ALA A 36 10.54 -6.71 5.96
CA ALA A 36 11.52 -6.28 4.97
C ALA A 36 10.80 -5.45 3.90
N HIS A 37 11.22 -4.21 3.69
CA HIS A 37 10.71 -3.35 2.63
C HIS A 37 11.61 -3.47 1.39
N VAL A 38 11.15 -4.22 0.39
CA VAL A 38 11.87 -4.43 -0.88
C VAL A 38 11.33 -3.43 -1.91
N GLN A 39 12.07 -2.34 -2.12
CA GLN A 39 11.69 -1.25 -3.00
C GLN A 39 12.47 -1.32 -4.31
N ALA A 40 11.78 -1.64 -5.42
CA ALA A 40 12.40 -1.83 -6.72
C ALA A 40 13.12 -0.58 -7.25
N ASP A 41 12.50 0.60 -7.09
CA ASP A 41 13.11 1.86 -7.54
C ASP A 41 14.41 2.19 -6.78
N ARG A 42 14.46 1.93 -5.48
CA ARG A 42 15.68 2.09 -4.69
C ARG A 42 16.78 1.14 -5.17
N ILE A 43 16.46 -0.15 -5.35
CA ILE A 43 17.40 -1.15 -5.87
C ILE A 43 17.97 -0.70 -7.22
N ARG A 44 17.11 -0.14 -8.10
CA ARG A 44 17.55 0.40 -9.38
C ARG A 44 18.60 1.48 -9.23
N TYR A 45 18.37 2.45 -8.35
CA TYR A 45 19.31 3.56 -8.11
C TYR A 45 20.60 3.12 -7.43
N GLU A 46 20.60 2.02 -6.67
CA GLU A 46 21.83 1.44 -6.09
C GLU A 46 22.65 0.67 -7.13
N LEU A 47 22.00 0.14 -8.20
CA LEU A 47 22.66 -0.64 -9.25
C LEU A 47 23.14 0.22 -10.44
N PHE A 48 22.43 1.30 -10.72
CA PHE A 48 22.67 2.12 -11.92
C PHE A 48 22.81 3.59 -11.53
N GLU A 49 23.92 4.20 -11.90
CA GLU A 49 24.16 5.64 -11.66
C GLU A 49 23.11 6.51 -12.36
N GLU A 50 22.77 6.16 -13.60
CA GLU A 50 21.74 6.82 -14.42
C GLU A 50 20.68 5.80 -14.91
N PRO A 51 19.60 5.59 -14.12
CA PRO A 51 18.56 4.66 -14.51
C PRO A 51 17.85 5.05 -15.81
N ARG A 52 17.82 4.15 -16.78
CA ARG A 52 17.17 4.34 -18.09
C ARG A 52 15.78 3.74 -18.19
N TYR A 53 15.43 2.84 -17.25
CA TYR A 53 14.15 2.12 -17.23
C TYR A 53 13.86 1.31 -18.50
N ASP A 54 14.90 0.90 -19.23
CA ASP A 54 14.79 0.05 -20.38
C ASP A 54 14.44 -1.40 -20.01
N LYS A 55 14.23 -2.25 -21.03
CA LYS A 55 13.84 -3.66 -20.84
C LYS A 55 14.91 -4.46 -20.07
N GLN A 56 16.19 -4.18 -20.35
CA GLN A 56 17.29 -4.90 -19.72
C GLN A 56 17.42 -4.57 -18.24
N GLU A 57 17.42 -3.28 -17.90
CA GLU A 57 17.39 -2.85 -16.48
C GLU A 57 16.17 -3.40 -15.74
N ASN A 58 14.98 -3.32 -16.36
CA ASN A 58 13.77 -3.85 -15.74
C ASN A 58 13.87 -5.35 -15.46
N THR A 59 14.51 -6.12 -16.35
CA THR A 59 14.74 -7.56 -16.16
C THR A 59 15.67 -7.80 -14.97
N VAL A 60 16.82 -7.10 -14.92
CA VAL A 60 17.80 -7.24 -13.82
C VAL A 60 17.18 -6.87 -12.46
N VAL A 61 16.51 -5.70 -12.39
CA VAL A 61 15.87 -5.25 -11.15
C VAL A 61 14.80 -6.24 -10.70
N LEU A 62 13.97 -6.74 -11.63
CA LEU A 62 12.92 -7.71 -11.31
C LEU A 62 13.51 -9.03 -10.78
N GLN A 63 14.60 -9.52 -11.37
CA GLN A 63 15.28 -10.72 -10.90
C GLN A 63 15.82 -10.55 -9.47
N ILE A 64 16.48 -9.42 -9.18
CA ILE A 64 17.03 -9.12 -7.87
C ILE A 64 15.92 -8.96 -6.83
N VAL A 65 14.88 -8.20 -7.16
CA VAL A 65 13.71 -8.01 -6.28
C VAL A 65 13.07 -9.35 -5.93
N ASN A 66 12.82 -10.22 -6.92
CA ASN A 66 12.21 -11.52 -6.70
C ASN A 66 13.11 -12.44 -5.89
N TYR A 67 14.40 -12.43 -6.15
CA TYR A 67 15.39 -13.19 -5.37
C TYR A 67 15.39 -12.74 -3.90
N MET A 68 15.48 -11.44 -3.65
CA MET A 68 15.44 -10.91 -2.27
C MET A 68 14.14 -11.28 -1.55
N VAL A 69 13.00 -11.20 -2.24
CA VAL A 69 11.70 -11.57 -1.68
C VAL A 69 11.68 -13.05 -1.29
N GLU A 70 12.18 -13.94 -2.16
CA GLU A 70 12.25 -15.37 -1.90
C GLU A 70 13.11 -15.67 -0.68
N GLU A 71 14.32 -15.11 -0.62
CA GLU A 71 15.25 -15.29 0.50
C GLU A 71 14.66 -14.82 1.84
N PHE A 72 14.05 -13.63 1.88
CA PHE A 72 13.41 -13.14 3.09
C PHE A 72 12.25 -14.03 3.54
N LEU A 73 11.40 -14.46 2.62
CA LEU A 73 10.26 -15.32 2.95
C LEU A 73 10.73 -16.70 3.43
N GLN A 74 11.77 -17.29 2.82
CA GLN A 74 12.37 -18.54 3.27
C GLN A 74 12.97 -18.42 4.68
N ALA A 75 13.52 -17.26 5.01
CA ALA A 75 13.99 -16.94 6.36
C ALA A 75 12.85 -16.63 7.35
N GLY A 76 11.58 -16.74 6.96
CA GLY A 76 10.43 -16.45 7.81
C GLY A 76 10.15 -14.94 8.02
N VAL A 77 10.79 -14.08 7.24
CA VAL A 77 10.63 -12.62 7.33
C VAL A 77 9.49 -12.17 6.43
N SER A 78 8.53 -11.44 6.98
CA SER A 78 7.47 -10.79 6.20
C SER A 78 8.04 -9.76 5.24
N VAL A 79 7.44 -9.64 4.05
CA VAL A 79 7.94 -8.76 2.99
C VAL A 79 6.85 -7.81 2.49
N VAL A 80 7.23 -6.55 2.33
CA VAL A 80 6.48 -5.56 1.55
C VAL A 80 7.15 -5.43 0.19
N TYR A 81 6.45 -5.88 -0.86
CA TYR A 81 6.89 -5.82 -2.25
C TYR A 81 6.51 -4.47 -2.86
N ASP A 82 7.40 -3.49 -2.78
CA ASP A 82 7.18 -2.14 -3.29
C ASP A 82 7.58 -2.03 -4.77
N MET A 83 6.89 -2.80 -5.57
CA MET A 83 6.86 -2.73 -7.02
C MET A 83 5.42 -3.01 -7.45
N GLY A 84 4.81 -2.16 -8.24
CA GLY A 84 3.40 -2.34 -8.60
C GLY A 84 3.14 -3.68 -9.31
N ALA A 85 2.36 -4.55 -8.68
CA ALA A 85 1.96 -5.85 -9.23
C ALA A 85 0.76 -5.67 -10.18
N ILE A 86 1.01 -4.99 -11.32
CA ILE A 86 -0.05 -4.51 -12.22
C ILE A 86 -0.59 -5.60 -13.17
N ARG A 87 0.12 -6.72 -13.35
CA ARG A 87 -0.28 -7.80 -14.24
C ARG A 87 -0.71 -9.04 -13.45
N LEU A 88 -1.78 -9.71 -13.90
CA LEU A 88 -2.30 -10.92 -13.27
C LEU A 88 -1.25 -12.03 -13.17
N ALA A 89 -0.48 -12.26 -14.24
CA ALA A 89 0.57 -13.28 -14.25
C ALA A 89 1.65 -13.03 -13.18
N GLN A 90 2.06 -11.77 -12.99
CA GLN A 90 3.00 -11.37 -11.94
C GLN A 90 2.40 -11.64 -10.55
N ARG A 91 1.15 -11.26 -10.31
CA ARG A 91 0.48 -11.51 -9.03
C ARG A 91 0.32 -13.00 -8.73
N ARG A 92 0.02 -13.83 -9.75
CA ARG A 92 -0.03 -15.29 -9.60
C ARG A 92 1.31 -15.85 -9.15
N MET A 93 2.39 -15.52 -9.88
CA MET A 93 3.75 -15.96 -9.55
C MET A 93 4.13 -15.60 -8.11
N LEU A 94 3.89 -14.35 -7.69
CA LEU A 94 4.24 -13.89 -6.35
C LEU A 94 3.38 -14.55 -5.26
N ARG A 95 2.11 -14.82 -5.52
CA ARG A 95 1.25 -15.58 -4.60
C ARG A 95 1.69 -17.03 -4.44
N ASP A 96 2.09 -17.65 -5.56
CA ASP A 96 2.58 -19.03 -5.53
C ASP A 96 3.92 -19.12 -4.79
N LEU A 97 4.81 -18.15 -4.98
CA LEU A 97 6.04 -17.99 -4.20
C LEU A 97 5.75 -17.87 -2.70
N ALA A 98 4.84 -16.98 -2.30
CA ALA A 98 4.47 -16.79 -0.91
C ALA A 98 3.94 -18.09 -0.29
N ARG A 99 3.03 -18.78 -0.98
CA ARG A 99 2.48 -20.07 -0.49
C ARG A 99 3.55 -21.16 -0.37
N LYS A 100 4.45 -21.26 -1.35
CA LYS A 100 5.57 -22.21 -1.34
C LYS A 100 6.49 -22.00 -0.13
N THR A 101 6.66 -20.77 0.31
CA THR A 101 7.48 -20.40 1.47
C THR A 101 6.69 -20.35 2.79
N GLY A 102 5.43 -20.74 2.80
CA GLY A 102 4.56 -20.71 3.99
C GLY A 102 4.08 -19.31 4.41
N ALA A 103 4.29 -18.30 3.54
CA ALA A 103 3.84 -16.94 3.80
C ALA A 103 2.41 -16.69 3.29
N GLU A 104 1.66 -15.83 3.99
CA GLU A 104 0.33 -15.39 3.55
C GLU A 104 0.45 -14.33 2.46
N PRO A 105 -0.03 -14.55 1.22
CA PRO A 105 -0.06 -13.53 0.19
C PRO A 105 -1.21 -12.56 0.41
N ILE A 106 -0.93 -11.27 0.41
CA ILE A 106 -1.90 -10.19 0.58
C ILE A 106 -1.79 -9.22 -0.59
N LEU A 107 -2.89 -8.96 -1.27
CA LEU A 107 -2.97 -7.96 -2.33
C LEU A 107 -3.69 -6.72 -1.83
N LEU A 108 -3.02 -5.58 -1.85
CA LEU A 108 -3.58 -4.29 -1.47
C LEU A 108 -3.85 -3.46 -2.72
N TRP A 109 -5.12 -3.21 -3.01
CA TRP A 109 -5.53 -2.31 -4.08
C TRP A 109 -5.68 -0.89 -3.56
N GLN A 110 -4.69 -0.05 -3.86
CA GLN A 110 -4.72 1.35 -3.50
C GLN A 110 -5.42 2.17 -4.59
N GLN A 111 -6.71 2.43 -4.39
CA GLN A 111 -7.56 3.10 -5.36
C GLN A 111 -7.43 4.63 -5.28
N ILE A 112 -7.28 5.23 -6.44
CA ILE A 112 -7.35 6.67 -6.68
C ILE A 112 -7.74 6.86 -8.14
N ASP A 113 -8.41 7.95 -8.48
CA ASP A 113 -8.67 8.29 -9.89
C ASP A 113 -7.37 8.63 -10.63
N ALA A 114 -7.37 8.36 -11.94
CA ALA A 114 -6.18 8.50 -12.77
C ALA A 114 -5.67 9.94 -12.84
N GLU A 115 -6.56 10.92 -12.83
CA GLU A 115 -6.23 12.34 -12.88
C GLU A 115 -5.49 12.77 -11.60
N SER A 116 -6.03 12.44 -10.43
CA SER A 116 -5.36 12.70 -9.13
C SER A 116 -4.02 11.97 -9.04
N ALA A 117 -3.91 10.74 -9.55
CA ALA A 117 -2.68 9.99 -9.56
C ALA A 117 -1.61 10.67 -10.44
N LEU A 118 -1.99 11.06 -11.65
CA LEU A 118 -1.12 11.79 -12.59
C LEU A 118 -0.66 13.13 -11.98
N ALA A 119 -1.58 13.92 -11.42
CA ALA A 119 -1.25 15.20 -10.79
C ALA A 119 -0.22 15.04 -9.66
N ARG A 120 -0.30 13.95 -8.88
CA ARG A 120 0.69 13.64 -7.83
C ARG A 120 2.05 13.26 -8.42
N VAL A 121 2.05 12.47 -9.50
CA VAL A 121 3.30 12.09 -10.19
C VAL A 121 4.02 13.29 -10.74
N MET A 122 3.29 14.21 -11.38
CA MET A 122 3.86 15.44 -11.95
C MET A 122 4.40 16.41 -10.90
N LYS A 123 3.90 16.33 -9.65
CA LYS A 123 4.34 17.17 -8.53
C LYS A 123 5.44 16.53 -7.67
N ARG A 124 5.98 15.37 -8.07
CA ARG A 124 7.07 14.70 -7.31
C ARG A 124 8.29 15.58 -7.18
N ASP A 125 8.86 15.58 -6.00
CA ASP A 125 10.09 16.30 -5.68
C ASP A 125 11.11 15.30 -5.09
N ARG A 126 12.11 14.94 -5.87
CA ARG A 126 13.16 13.98 -5.48
C ARG A 126 13.99 14.40 -4.25
N ARG A 127 13.90 15.65 -3.82
CA ARG A 127 14.50 16.11 -2.58
C ARG A 127 13.78 15.58 -1.35
N LYS A 128 12.50 15.20 -1.51
CA LYS A 128 11.72 14.58 -0.45
C LYS A 128 12.05 13.09 -0.35
N ALA A 129 12.13 12.57 0.87
CA ALA A 129 12.47 11.17 1.13
C ALA A 129 11.52 10.18 0.42
N ASP A 130 10.23 10.52 0.29
CA ASP A 130 9.21 9.70 -0.37
C ASP A 130 9.40 9.60 -1.88
N ASP A 131 9.92 10.64 -2.49
CA ASP A 131 10.04 10.76 -3.95
C ASP A 131 11.48 10.54 -4.44
N ARG A 132 12.45 10.35 -3.54
CA ARG A 132 13.89 10.31 -3.86
C ARG A 132 14.24 9.35 -5.00
N TYR A 133 13.66 8.16 -4.98
CA TYR A 133 13.89 7.11 -5.98
C TYR A 133 12.75 6.96 -6.97
N ALA A 134 11.68 7.75 -6.81
CA ALA A 134 10.47 7.55 -7.58
C ALA A 134 10.64 7.88 -9.05
N LEU A 135 10.19 6.96 -9.93
CA LEU A 135 10.02 7.26 -11.35
C LEU A 135 9.06 8.44 -11.53
N GLN A 136 9.45 9.41 -12.32
CA GLN A 136 8.60 10.54 -12.72
C GLN A 136 8.25 10.39 -14.21
N PRO A 137 7.27 9.52 -14.54
CA PRO A 137 6.89 9.30 -15.92
C PRO A 137 6.24 10.56 -16.50
N ASP A 138 6.47 10.81 -17.77
CA ASP A 138 5.68 11.76 -18.55
C ASP A 138 4.25 11.25 -18.75
N TYR A 139 3.39 12.09 -19.31
CA TYR A 139 1.99 11.76 -19.56
C TYR A 139 1.84 10.49 -20.41
N THR A 140 2.61 10.36 -21.48
CA THR A 140 2.56 9.21 -22.40
C THR A 140 2.94 7.91 -21.71
N THR A 141 3.99 7.93 -20.93
CA THR A 141 4.45 6.78 -20.13
C THR A 141 3.43 6.41 -19.06
N PHE A 142 2.82 7.41 -18.39
CA PHE A 142 1.75 7.16 -17.42
C PHE A 142 0.55 6.47 -18.09
N GLN A 143 0.09 6.96 -19.25
CA GLN A 143 -1.01 6.36 -20.01
C GLN A 143 -0.69 4.92 -20.43
N ARG A 144 0.52 4.67 -20.90
CA ARG A 144 0.97 3.31 -21.28
C ARG A 144 0.95 2.36 -20.07
N ILE A 145 1.41 2.81 -18.90
CA ILE A 145 1.35 2.01 -17.67
C ILE A 145 -0.10 1.75 -17.28
N ALA A 146 -0.93 2.79 -17.25
CA ALA A 146 -2.35 2.68 -16.91
C ALA A 146 -3.11 1.73 -17.85
N GLY A 147 -2.89 1.83 -19.15
CA GLY A 147 -3.50 0.95 -20.17
C GLY A 147 -3.03 -0.51 -20.09
N GLY A 148 -1.84 -0.76 -19.52
CA GLY A 148 -1.31 -2.12 -19.30
C GLY A 148 -1.73 -2.76 -17.98
N MET A 149 -2.50 -2.06 -17.13
CA MET A 149 -2.94 -2.58 -15.85
C MET A 149 -4.09 -3.58 -16.00
N GLN A 150 -4.03 -4.65 -15.23
CA GLN A 150 -5.06 -5.69 -15.16
C GLN A 150 -5.66 -5.68 -13.75
N ASN A 151 -6.90 -5.22 -13.64
CA ASN A 151 -7.58 -5.14 -12.35
C ASN A 151 -7.58 -6.49 -11.61
N PRO A 152 -7.47 -6.48 -10.27
CA PRO A 152 -7.67 -7.68 -9.48
C PRO A 152 -9.03 -8.33 -9.79
N GLN A 153 -9.01 -9.64 -9.95
CA GLN A 153 -10.22 -10.45 -10.20
C GLN A 153 -10.85 -10.88 -8.87
N THR A 154 -12.12 -11.23 -8.89
CA THR A 154 -12.85 -11.73 -7.71
C THR A 154 -12.22 -13.00 -7.11
N SER A 155 -11.50 -13.78 -7.92
CA SER A 155 -10.74 -14.96 -7.47
C SER A 155 -9.41 -14.60 -6.75
N GLU A 156 -9.01 -13.34 -6.77
CA GLU A 156 -7.86 -12.84 -6.03
C GLU A 156 -8.37 -12.23 -4.72
N ASP A 157 -7.94 -12.78 -3.59
CA ASP A 157 -8.23 -12.16 -2.28
C ASP A 157 -7.47 -10.83 -2.18
N TYR A 158 -8.19 -9.71 -2.15
CA TYR A 158 -7.59 -8.38 -2.10
C TYR A 158 -8.33 -7.43 -1.17
N ILE A 159 -7.58 -6.49 -0.62
CA ILE A 159 -8.08 -5.41 0.22
C ILE A 159 -8.11 -4.13 -0.62
N VAL A 160 -9.21 -3.38 -0.54
CA VAL A 160 -9.30 -2.06 -1.17
C VAL A 160 -9.09 -0.98 -0.13
N ILE A 161 -8.16 -0.08 -0.41
CA ILE A 161 -7.97 1.15 0.38
C ILE A 161 -7.98 2.38 -0.53
N SER A 162 -8.47 3.50 0.00
CA SER A 162 -8.44 4.76 -0.74
C SER A 162 -7.06 5.39 -0.66
N GLY A 163 -6.44 5.67 -1.81
CA GLY A 163 -5.19 6.44 -1.89
C GLY A 163 -5.33 7.92 -1.51
N LYS A 164 -6.54 8.40 -1.22
CA LYS A 164 -6.81 9.77 -0.75
C LYS A 164 -6.86 9.87 0.79
N HIS A 165 -6.99 8.74 1.49
CA HIS A 165 -7.04 8.72 2.94
C HIS A 165 -5.64 8.85 3.56
N VAL A 166 -5.59 9.33 4.80
CA VAL A 166 -4.37 9.37 5.61
C VAL A 166 -3.91 7.97 5.99
N PHE A 167 -2.62 7.82 6.25
CA PHE A 167 -2.00 6.53 6.56
C PHE A 167 -2.74 5.75 7.66
N ASN A 168 -3.09 6.39 8.77
CA ASN A 168 -3.76 5.71 9.90
C ASN A 168 -5.07 5.01 9.50
N THR A 169 -5.86 5.64 8.63
CA THR A 169 -7.11 5.02 8.12
C THR A 169 -6.82 3.81 7.25
N GLN A 170 -5.84 3.93 6.36
CA GLN A 170 -5.39 2.85 5.48
C GLN A 170 -4.78 1.70 6.30
N PHE A 171 -3.94 2.01 7.27
CA PHE A 171 -3.28 1.05 8.15
C PHE A 171 -4.28 0.27 9.00
N ASN A 172 -5.28 0.95 9.58
CA ASN A 172 -6.34 0.28 10.33
C ASN A 172 -7.14 -0.72 9.50
N ALA A 173 -7.37 -0.43 8.21
CA ALA A 173 -8.02 -1.38 7.30
C ALA A 173 -7.14 -2.62 7.08
N LEU A 174 -5.84 -2.45 6.87
CA LEU A 174 -4.89 -3.56 6.75
C LEU A 174 -4.78 -4.37 8.06
N LEU A 175 -4.72 -3.70 9.22
CA LEU A 175 -4.65 -4.36 10.51
C LEU A 175 -5.85 -5.27 10.76
N ARG A 176 -7.08 -4.84 10.43
CA ARG A 176 -8.27 -5.70 10.54
C ARG A 176 -8.10 -7.00 9.75
N HIS A 177 -7.58 -6.88 8.53
CA HIS A 177 -7.31 -8.06 7.70
C HIS A 177 -6.21 -8.94 8.30
N PHE A 178 -5.16 -8.37 8.87
CA PHE A 178 -4.10 -9.10 9.57
C PHE A 178 -4.64 -9.93 10.74
N TYR A 179 -5.56 -9.35 11.54
CA TYR A 179 -6.24 -10.09 12.62
C TYR A 179 -7.14 -11.20 12.07
N GLN A 180 -7.91 -10.92 11.03
CA GLN A 180 -8.80 -11.92 10.39
C GLN A 180 -8.02 -13.11 9.82
N LYS A 181 -6.82 -12.86 9.30
CA LYS A 181 -5.93 -13.90 8.74
C LYS A 181 -5.01 -14.54 9.79
N GLY A 182 -5.07 -14.12 11.05
CA GLY A 182 -4.18 -14.61 12.11
C GLY A 182 -2.71 -14.26 11.91
N ILE A 183 -2.44 -13.17 11.18
CA ILE A 183 -1.08 -12.62 10.99
C ILE A 183 -0.64 -11.87 12.23
N LEU A 184 -1.57 -11.23 12.92
CA LEU A 184 -1.36 -10.60 14.22
C LEU A 184 -2.31 -11.21 15.25
N HIS A 185 -1.82 -11.39 16.48
CA HIS A 185 -2.63 -11.81 17.61
C HIS A 185 -3.05 -10.60 18.46
N SER A 186 -4.25 -10.65 19.05
CA SER A 186 -4.82 -9.57 19.87
C SER A 186 -4.01 -9.26 21.14
N ASP A 187 -3.19 -10.21 21.60
CA ASP A 187 -2.38 -10.06 22.82
C ASP A 187 -1.12 -9.20 22.62
N GLN A 188 -0.72 -8.96 21.39
CA GLN A 188 0.34 -8.00 21.11
C GLN A 188 -0.25 -6.60 21.19
N GLN A 189 -0.02 -5.94 22.33
CA GLN A 189 -0.39 -4.59 22.72
C GLN A 189 -0.88 -3.68 21.56
N VAL A 190 -2.12 -3.86 21.15
CA VAL A 190 -2.92 -2.89 20.39
C VAL A 190 -3.24 -1.67 21.28
N ALA A 191 -2.67 -1.64 22.50
CA ALA A 191 -2.93 -0.63 23.52
C ALA A 191 -2.57 0.81 23.14
N LYS A 192 -2.06 1.05 21.93
CA LYS A 192 -1.75 2.43 21.46
C LYS A 192 -2.17 2.75 20.03
N VAL A 193 -2.72 1.81 19.28
CA VAL A 193 -3.52 2.19 18.12
C VAL A 193 -4.87 2.60 18.68
N ALA A 194 -5.17 3.89 18.66
CA ALA A 194 -6.46 4.40 19.10
C ALA A 194 -7.53 3.46 18.56
N LYS A 195 -8.29 2.78 19.46
CA LYS A 195 -9.45 1.99 19.06
C LYS A 195 -10.20 2.88 18.09
N PRO A 196 -10.48 2.46 16.84
CA PRO A 196 -11.32 3.25 15.97
C PRO A 196 -12.57 3.49 16.78
N GLY A 197 -12.81 4.74 17.20
CA GLY A 197 -14.02 5.09 17.89
C GLY A 197 -15.13 4.47 17.09
N LEU A 198 -16.00 3.69 17.71
CA LEU A 198 -17.18 3.14 17.05
C LEU A 198 -17.80 4.31 16.32
N VAL A 199 -17.56 4.40 15.01
CA VAL A 199 -18.33 5.31 14.18
C VAL A 199 -19.73 4.79 14.33
N ASN A 200 -20.55 5.53 15.03
CA ASN A 200 -21.93 5.20 15.23
C ASN A 200 -22.57 5.22 13.84
N LEU A 201 -22.60 4.06 13.19
CA LEU A 201 -23.21 3.88 11.86
C LEU A 201 -24.75 3.96 11.92
N ILE A 202 -25.29 4.15 13.12
CA ILE A 202 -26.69 4.53 13.28
C ILE A 202 -26.75 6.03 13.04
N PRO A 203 -27.33 6.49 11.91
CA PRO A 203 -27.51 7.92 11.69
C PRO A 203 -28.26 8.49 12.86
N ASN A 204 -27.69 9.44 13.58
CA ASN A 204 -28.43 10.16 14.61
C ASN A 204 -29.61 10.84 13.90
N PRO A 205 -30.87 10.42 14.11
CA PRO A 205 -32.01 10.97 13.38
C PRO A 205 -32.21 12.46 13.63
N ASN A 206 -31.49 13.04 14.60
CA ASN A 206 -31.50 14.45 14.95
C ASN A 206 -30.26 15.22 14.44
N ALA A 207 -29.27 14.53 13.81
CA ALA A 207 -28.14 15.21 13.20
C ALA A 207 -28.60 15.90 11.90
N GLY A 208 -28.80 17.19 11.96
CA GLY A 208 -29.29 18.02 10.86
C GLY A 208 -30.68 18.61 11.04
N ARG A 209 -31.39 18.31 12.12
CA ARG A 209 -32.57 19.09 12.49
C ARG A 209 -32.12 20.38 13.16
N VAL A 210 -32.21 21.48 12.40
CA VAL A 210 -32.15 22.83 12.98
C VAL A 210 -33.28 22.93 13.98
N ASP A 211 -32.96 23.13 15.24
CA ASP A 211 -33.95 23.39 16.29
C ASP A 211 -34.65 24.70 15.99
N MET A 212 -35.83 24.62 15.36
CA MET A 212 -36.65 25.75 15.01
C MET A 212 -37.35 26.40 16.22
N SER A 213 -37.15 25.86 17.42
CA SER A 213 -37.76 26.39 18.66
C SER A 213 -37.02 27.62 19.24
N ARG A 214 -35.80 27.92 18.77
CA ARG A 214 -35.04 29.11 19.17
C ARG A 214 -35.16 30.26 18.15
N ARG A 215 -36.37 30.72 17.92
CA ARG A 215 -36.61 32.04 17.34
C ARG A 215 -36.58 33.07 18.44
N ASN A 216 -35.41 33.58 18.79
CA ASN A 216 -35.25 34.91 19.38
C ASN A 216 -33.87 35.42 19.05
N ILE A 217 -33.69 35.86 17.82
CA ILE A 217 -32.60 36.75 17.43
C ILE A 217 -33.21 38.16 17.43
N THR A 218 -33.02 38.86 18.51
CA THR A 218 -33.29 40.33 18.56
C THR A 218 -32.01 40.98 18.02
N ILE A 219 -32.05 41.47 16.81
CA ILE A 219 -31.03 42.36 16.26
C ILE A 219 -31.30 43.76 16.81
N ARG A 220 -30.35 44.28 17.59
CA ARG A 220 -30.22 45.70 17.91
C ARG A 220 -28.99 46.25 17.19
#